data_f8655a18c1af09b8515581668be79ab9
#
_entry.id   f8655a18c1af09b8515581668be79ab9
#
_cell.length_a   1.000
_cell.length_b   1.000
_cell.length_c   1.000
_cell.angle_alpha   90.00
_cell.angle_beta   90.00
_cell.angle_gamma   90.00
#
_symmetry.space_group_name_H-M   'P 1'
#
loop_
_entity.id
_entity.type
_entity.pdbx_description
1 polymer ?
#
loop_
_entity_poly.entity_id
_entity_poly.type
_entity_poly.pdbx_seq_one_letter_code
_entity_poly.pdbx_strand_id
1 'polypeptide(L)'
;MSTFSSSEMAAEVFGRLFSVMLEDEEFVARARQEGLSVRLVHTKPDCQVFVSAQGVVVGEEAPQTAAITLKMSCDTAHALWMGRLMVPVAIATGRLRIRGKVAKVLELVPMLRPAFDRYPDIAAASGVGA
;
A
#
# COMPACT_ATOMS: atom_id res chain seq x y z
N MET A 1 -14.71 14.89 -2.37
CA MET A 1 -13.47 15.19 -3.11
C MET A 1 -12.40 14.15 -2.81
N SER A 2 -11.68 13.73 -3.83
CA SER A 2 -10.58 12.81 -3.65
C SER A 2 -9.34 13.54 -3.13
N THR A 3 -8.61 12.90 -2.21
CA THR A 3 -7.34 13.41 -1.70
C THR A 3 -6.29 13.51 -2.81
N PHE A 4 -6.36 12.59 -3.78
CA PHE A 4 -5.44 12.55 -4.92
C PHE A 4 -6.14 13.13 -6.15
N SER A 5 -5.47 14.05 -6.84
CA SER A 5 -6.05 14.71 -8.00
C SER A 5 -5.98 13.89 -9.28
N SER A 6 -5.10 12.88 -9.34
CA SER A 6 -4.92 12.08 -10.56
C SER A 6 -4.32 10.72 -10.23
N SER A 7 -4.44 9.79 -11.18
CA SER A 7 -3.79 8.47 -11.08
C SER A 7 -2.27 8.61 -11.06
N GLU A 8 -1.72 9.58 -11.78
CA GLU A 8 -0.29 9.83 -11.79
C GLU A 8 0.22 10.26 -10.41
N MET A 9 -0.53 11.12 -9.73
CA MET A 9 -0.18 11.54 -8.37
C MET A 9 -0.23 10.37 -7.41
N ALA A 10 -1.28 9.55 -7.47
CA ALA A 10 -1.41 8.36 -6.64
C ALA A 10 -0.25 7.39 -6.89
N ALA A 11 0.08 7.16 -8.17
CA ALA A 11 1.18 6.29 -8.55
C ALA A 11 2.51 6.78 -7.99
N GLU A 12 2.77 8.08 -8.04
CA GLU A 12 4.00 8.67 -7.50
C GLU A 12 4.08 8.47 -5.99
N VAL A 13 3.02 8.80 -5.27
CA VAL A 13 3.00 8.70 -3.81
C VAL A 13 3.15 7.25 -3.35
N PHE A 14 2.33 6.36 -3.87
CA PHE A 14 2.37 4.96 -3.45
C PHE A 14 3.61 4.24 -3.94
N GLY A 15 4.10 4.57 -5.14
CA GLY A 15 5.36 4.03 -5.64
C GLY A 15 6.54 4.36 -4.72
N ARG A 16 6.63 5.60 -4.27
CA ARG A 16 7.67 6.02 -3.31
C ARG A 16 7.52 5.33 -1.97
N LEU A 17 6.27 5.23 -1.48
CA LEU A 17 5.98 4.60 -0.20
C LEU A 17 6.46 3.15 -0.16
N PHE A 18 6.08 2.37 -1.17
CA PHE A 18 6.46 0.96 -1.21
C PHE A 18 7.93 0.76 -1.52
N SER A 19 8.56 1.70 -2.24
CA SER A 19 10.01 1.67 -2.44
C SER A 19 10.75 1.84 -1.11
N VAL A 20 10.23 2.69 -0.22
CA VAL A 20 10.80 2.84 1.13
C VAL A 20 10.72 1.54 1.91
N MET A 21 9.63 0.80 1.78
CA MET A 21 9.50 -0.50 2.46
C MET A 21 10.56 -1.49 1.99
N LEU A 22 10.96 -1.43 0.72
CA LEU A 22 11.99 -2.31 0.18
C LEU A 22 13.41 -1.90 0.59
N GLU A 23 13.58 -0.75 1.23
CA GLU A 23 14.84 -0.36 1.84
C GLU A 23 15.04 -1.06 3.20
N ASP A 24 13.96 -1.57 3.79
CA ASP A 24 14.02 -2.28 5.07
C ASP A 24 14.44 -3.73 4.82
N GLU A 25 15.65 -4.07 5.27
CA GLU A 25 16.22 -5.40 5.05
C GLU A 25 15.41 -6.51 5.70
N GLU A 26 14.81 -6.24 6.85
CA GLU A 26 13.98 -7.21 7.55
C GLU A 26 12.72 -7.53 6.77
N PHE A 27 12.06 -6.49 6.24
CA PHE A 27 10.88 -6.67 5.40
C PHE A 27 11.22 -7.47 4.13
N VAL A 28 12.30 -7.11 3.45
CA VAL A 28 12.71 -7.78 2.21
C VAL A 28 13.06 -9.24 2.47
N ALA A 29 13.81 -9.52 3.54
CA ALA A 29 14.19 -10.88 3.89
C ALA A 29 12.96 -11.75 4.15
N ARG A 30 11.99 -11.22 4.88
CA ARG A 30 10.77 -11.93 5.18
C ARG A 30 9.89 -12.14 3.95
N ALA A 31 9.78 -11.13 3.11
CA ALA A 31 9.04 -11.22 1.86
C ALA A 31 9.63 -12.29 0.94
N ARG A 32 10.95 -12.36 0.87
CA ARG A 32 11.65 -13.36 0.07
C ARG A 32 11.46 -14.77 0.64
N GLN A 33 11.60 -14.91 1.94
CA GLN A 33 11.47 -16.18 2.63
C GLN A 33 10.08 -16.78 2.48
N GLU A 34 9.04 -15.96 2.54
CA GLU A 34 7.66 -16.41 2.47
C GLU A 34 7.07 -16.36 1.05
N GLY A 35 7.85 -15.94 0.07
CA GLY A 35 7.34 -15.78 -1.30
C GLY A 35 6.21 -14.77 -1.37
N LEU A 36 6.29 -13.72 -0.57
CA LEU A 36 5.22 -12.73 -0.45
C LEU A 36 5.14 -11.85 -1.69
N SER A 37 3.91 -11.71 -2.19
CA SER A 37 3.60 -10.69 -3.20
C SER A 37 2.26 -10.07 -2.84
N VAL A 38 2.16 -8.75 -3.00
CA VAL A 38 0.96 -8.00 -2.66
C VAL A 38 0.55 -7.15 -3.85
N ARG A 39 -0.69 -7.31 -4.28
CA ARG A 39 -1.28 -6.46 -5.31
C ARG A 39 -2.24 -5.51 -4.61
N LEU A 40 -2.00 -4.20 -4.78
CA LEU A 40 -2.86 -3.18 -4.22
C LEU A 40 -3.65 -2.54 -5.36
N VAL A 41 -4.96 -2.66 -5.29
CA VAL A 41 -5.88 -2.07 -6.27
C VAL A 41 -6.54 -0.88 -5.61
N HIS A 42 -6.08 0.31 -5.99
CA HIS A 42 -6.67 1.56 -5.50
C HIS A 42 -7.73 2.05 -6.48
N THR A 43 -8.75 2.70 -5.94
CA THR A 43 -9.80 3.34 -6.75
C THR A 43 -9.92 4.82 -6.37
N LYS A 44 -10.46 5.63 -7.26
CA LYS A 44 -10.80 7.05 -7.03
C LYS A 44 -9.59 7.87 -6.58
N PRO A 45 -8.56 8.04 -7.41
CA PRO A 45 -8.37 7.54 -8.77
C PRO A 45 -7.83 6.12 -8.83
N ASP A 46 -7.99 5.47 -9.97
CA ASP A 46 -7.49 4.11 -10.16
C ASP A 46 -5.96 4.11 -10.17
N CYS A 47 -5.39 3.21 -9.38
CA CYS A 47 -3.95 3.04 -9.31
C CYS A 47 -3.65 1.63 -8.81
N GLN A 48 -2.88 0.87 -9.59
CA GLN A 48 -2.46 -0.47 -9.20
C GLN A 48 -0.99 -0.46 -8.83
N VAL A 49 -0.66 -1.16 -7.75
CA VAL A 49 0.72 -1.32 -7.29
C VAL A 49 0.95 -2.80 -6.97
N PHE A 50 2.06 -3.33 -7.43
CA PHE A 50 2.49 -4.69 -7.09
C PHE A 50 3.81 -4.61 -6.34
N VAL A 51 3.86 -5.24 -5.17
CA VAL A 51 5.03 -5.22 -4.29
C VAL A 51 5.49 -6.65 -4.03
N SER A 52 6.78 -6.89 -4.22
CA SER A 52 7.41 -8.17 -3.89
C SER A 52 8.85 -7.90 -3.45
N ALA A 53 9.56 -8.95 -3.03
CA ALA A 53 10.98 -8.82 -2.69
C ALA A 53 11.84 -8.34 -3.86
N GLN A 54 11.37 -8.50 -5.10
CA GLN A 54 12.09 -8.09 -6.30
C GLN A 54 11.89 -6.62 -6.66
N GLY A 55 10.87 -5.98 -6.14
CA GLY A 55 10.64 -4.56 -6.43
C GLY A 55 9.18 -4.14 -6.37
N VAL A 56 8.94 -2.93 -6.87
CA VAL A 56 7.61 -2.32 -6.96
C VAL A 56 7.29 -2.05 -8.42
N VAL A 57 6.11 -2.48 -8.87
CA VAL A 57 5.62 -2.19 -10.22
C VAL A 57 4.32 -1.41 -10.07
N VAL A 58 4.23 -0.25 -10.71
CA VAL A 58 3.08 0.65 -10.59
C VAL A 58 2.40 0.82 -11.95
N GLY A 59 1.06 0.85 -11.93
CA GLY A 59 0.28 1.12 -13.13
C GLY A 59 -0.18 -0.15 -13.84
N GLU A 60 -0.51 -0.02 -15.12
CA GLU A 60 -1.08 -1.10 -15.91
C GLU A 60 -0.16 -2.30 -16.09
N GLU A 61 1.14 -2.10 -15.94
CA GLU A 61 2.12 -3.19 -16.04
C GLU A 61 2.19 -4.06 -14.80
N ALA A 62 1.50 -3.66 -13.72
CA ALA A 62 1.50 -4.43 -12.49
C ALA A 62 0.90 -5.82 -12.74
N PRO A 63 1.56 -6.90 -12.24
CA PRO A 63 1.01 -8.26 -12.37
C PRO A 63 -0.40 -8.35 -11.81
N GLN A 64 -1.25 -9.13 -12.49
CA GLN A 64 -2.66 -9.28 -12.13
C GLN A 64 -2.90 -10.32 -11.04
N THR A 65 -1.89 -11.11 -10.71
CA THR A 65 -2.00 -12.14 -9.68
C THR A 65 -0.93 -11.93 -8.61
N ALA A 66 -1.31 -12.15 -7.36
CA ALA A 66 -0.41 -12.03 -6.22
C ALA A 66 -0.89 -12.96 -5.10
N ALA A 67 -0.02 -13.23 -4.14
CA ALA A 67 -0.38 -14.02 -2.97
C ALA A 67 -1.49 -13.35 -2.17
N ILE A 68 -1.45 -12.00 -2.10
CA ILE A 68 -2.45 -11.20 -1.41
C ILE A 68 -2.89 -10.06 -2.33
N THR A 69 -4.20 -9.83 -2.42
CA THR A 69 -4.74 -8.67 -3.12
C THR A 69 -5.51 -7.81 -2.13
N LEU A 70 -5.17 -6.52 -2.09
CA LEU A 70 -5.83 -5.52 -1.25
C LEU A 70 -6.54 -4.53 -2.15
N LYS A 71 -7.84 -4.29 -1.91
CA LYS A 71 -8.61 -3.31 -2.67
C LYS A 71 -9.16 -2.25 -1.74
N MET A 72 -8.94 -0.98 -2.08
CA MET A 72 -9.39 0.16 -1.29
C MET A 72 -9.42 1.42 -2.14
N SER A 73 -10.15 2.44 -1.69
CA SER A 73 -10.06 3.75 -2.33
C SER A 73 -8.73 4.42 -1.96
N CYS A 74 -8.29 5.38 -2.78
CA CYS A 74 -7.09 6.15 -2.45
C CYS A 74 -7.25 6.94 -1.15
N ASP A 75 -8.46 7.42 -0.86
CA ASP A 75 -8.73 8.14 0.39
C ASP A 75 -8.60 7.21 1.60
N THR A 76 -9.07 5.97 1.48
CA THR A 76 -8.88 4.96 2.53
C THR A 76 -7.40 4.66 2.73
N ALA A 77 -6.65 4.47 1.64
CA ALA A 77 -5.22 4.24 1.71
C ALA A 77 -4.50 5.39 2.41
N HIS A 78 -4.84 6.63 2.05
CA HIS A 78 -4.28 7.82 2.68
C HIS A 78 -4.55 7.82 4.19
N ALA A 79 -5.79 7.55 4.61
CA ALA A 79 -6.16 7.51 6.02
C ALA A 79 -5.38 6.43 6.77
N LEU A 80 -5.21 5.24 6.16
CA LEU A 80 -4.44 4.15 6.76
C LEU A 80 -2.98 4.56 6.97
N TRP A 81 -2.34 5.09 5.93
CA TRP A 81 -0.92 5.46 5.99
C TRP A 81 -0.66 6.67 6.87
N MET A 82 -1.63 7.59 7.00
CA MET A 82 -1.55 8.72 7.94
C MET A 82 -1.80 8.31 9.39
N GLY A 83 -2.17 7.05 9.64
CA GLY A 83 -2.46 6.57 10.97
C GLY A 83 -3.83 7.00 11.51
N ARG A 84 -4.72 7.46 10.63
CA ARG A 84 -6.07 7.92 11.02
C ARG A 84 -7.11 6.81 10.99
N LEU A 85 -6.79 5.69 10.34
CA LEU A 85 -7.66 4.54 10.22
C LEU A 85 -6.85 3.29 10.49
N MET A 86 -7.31 2.46 11.41
CA MET A 86 -6.61 1.21 11.75
C MET A 86 -7.01 0.11 10.77
N VAL A 87 -6.05 -0.74 10.39
CA VAL A 87 -6.28 -1.83 9.44
C VAL A 87 -7.45 -2.74 9.85
N PRO A 88 -7.54 -3.23 11.12
CA PRO A 88 -8.69 -4.06 11.51
C PRO A 88 -10.03 -3.36 11.35
N VAL A 89 -10.09 -2.05 11.63
CA VAL A 89 -11.33 -1.28 11.46
C VAL A 89 -11.69 -1.14 9.99
N ALA A 90 -10.69 -0.91 9.13
CA ALA A 90 -10.91 -0.81 7.69
C ALA A 90 -11.47 -2.12 7.12
N ILE A 91 -10.97 -3.26 7.59
CA ILE A 91 -11.47 -4.59 7.19
C ILE A 91 -12.91 -4.77 7.67
N ALA A 92 -13.17 -4.50 8.94
CA ALA A 92 -14.49 -4.70 9.54
C ALA A 92 -15.57 -3.83 8.91
N THR A 93 -15.22 -2.62 8.45
CA THR A 93 -16.17 -1.70 7.83
C THR A 93 -16.28 -1.83 6.30
N GLY A 94 -15.54 -2.79 5.72
CA GLY A 94 -15.56 -3.02 4.27
C GLY A 94 -14.80 -2.00 3.44
N ARG A 95 -14.05 -1.10 4.07
CA ARG A 95 -13.21 -0.11 3.38
C ARG A 95 -11.98 -0.74 2.76
N LEU A 96 -11.46 -1.78 3.38
CA LEU A 96 -10.34 -2.57 2.88
C LEU A 96 -10.84 -3.98 2.61
N ARG A 97 -10.78 -4.41 1.36
CA ARG A 97 -11.14 -5.76 0.97
C ARG A 97 -9.88 -6.56 0.69
N ILE A 98 -9.84 -7.77 1.23
CA ILE A 98 -8.67 -8.63 1.13
C ILE A 98 -9.04 -9.91 0.41
N ARG A 99 -8.24 -10.26 -0.60
CA ARG A 99 -8.27 -11.58 -1.22
C ARG A 99 -6.99 -12.27 -0.80
N GLY A 100 -7.12 -13.38 -0.06
CA GLY A 100 -6.01 -14.10 0.53
C GLY A 100 -6.23 -14.27 2.03
N LYS A 101 -5.18 -14.59 2.77
CA LYS A 101 -5.28 -14.82 4.21
C LYS A 101 -5.22 -13.52 4.98
N VAL A 102 -6.31 -13.14 5.64
CA VAL A 102 -6.38 -11.94 6.47
C VAL A 102 -5.32 -11.97 7.58
N ALA A 103 -5.12 -13.13 8.22
CA ALA A 103 -4.10 -13.27 9.26
C ALA A 103 -2.72 -12.86 8.76
N LYS A 104 -2.38 -13.20 7.52
CA LYS A 104 -1.10 -12.84 6.93
C LYS A 104 -0.94 -11.32 6.78
N VAL A 105 -2.00 -10.63 6.38
CA VAL A 105 -2.00 -9.18 6.30
C VAL A 105 -1.74 -8.56 7.67
N LEU A 106 -2.43 -9.04 8.70
CA LEU A 106 -2.29 -8.53 10.05
C LEU A 106 -0.88 -8.77 10.62
N GLU A 107 -0.24 -9.88 10.26
CA GLU A 107 1.14 -10.16 10.65
C GLU A 107 2.12 -9.17 10.03
N LEU A 108 1.81 -8.62 8.86
CA LEU A 108 2.68 -7.68 8.18
C LEU A 108 2.59 -6.25 8.75
N VAL A 109 1.49 -5.90 9.42
CA VAL A 109 1.27 -4.54 9.91
C VAL A 109 2.44 -4.00 10.75
N PRO A 110 2.99 -4.75 11.74
CA PRO A 110 4.14 -4.24 12.51
C PRO A 110 5.38 -3.96 11.65
N MET A 111 5.52 -4.66 10.53
CA MET A 111 6.66 -4.50 9.63
C MET A 111 6.53 -3.27 8.71
N LEU A 112 5.33 -2.67 8.67
CA LEU A 112 5.06 -1.51 7.83
C LEU A 112 5.43 -0.19 8.50
N ARG A 113 6.00 -0.24 9.70
CA ARG A 113 6.34 0.96 10.47
C ARG A 113 7.18 1.98 9.70
N PRO A 114 8.24 1.58 8.97
CA PRO A 114 9.00 2.56 8.19
C PRO A 114 8.13 3.32 7.18
N ALA A 115 7.16 2.65 6.57
CA ALA A 115 6.24 3.29 5.64
C ALA A 115 5.30 4.26 6.36
N PHE A 116 4.77 3.88 7.52
CA PHE A 116 3.93 4.78 8.32
C PHE A 116 4.70 6.03 8.74
N ASP A 117 5.96 5.87 9.15
CA ASP A 117 6.79 6.99 9.59
C ASP A 117 7.12 7.95 8.44
N ARG A 118 7.29 7.44 7.23
CA ARG A 118 7.71 8.22 6.06
C ARG A 118 6.55 8.77 5.24
N TYR A 119 5.36 8.19 5.34
CA TYR A 119 4.26 8.55 4.46
C TYR A 119 3.85 10.02 4.52
N PRO A 120 3.71 10.66 5.71
CA PRO A 120 3.30 12.06 5.75
C PRO A 120 4.21 12.97 4.94
N ASP A 121 5.53 12.74 5.00
CA ASP A 121 6.50 13.54 4.25
C ASP A 121 6.43 13.25 2.76
N ILE A 122 6.23 11.99 2.38
CA ILE A 122 6.08 11.59 0.97
C ILE A 122 4.83 12.25 0.37
N ALA A 123 3.71 12.18 1.08
CA ALA A 123 2.47 12.78 0.62
C ALA A 123 2.58 14.30 0.48
N ALA A 124 3.16 14.97 1.48
CA ALA A 124 3.35 16.41 1.45
C ALA A 124 4.26 16.84 0.30
N ALA A 125 5.33 16.09 0.03
CA ALA A 125 6.26 16.39 -1.06
C ALA A 125 5.59 16.31 -2.44
N SER A 126 4.55 15.49 -2.56
CA SER A 126 3.79 15.35 -3.81
C SER A 126 2.55 16.24 -3.87
N GLY A 127 2.35 17.11 -2.88
CA GLY A 127 1.23 18.04 -2.85
C GLY A 127 -0.08 17.44 -2.35
N VAL A 128 -0.04 16.27 -1.73
CA VAL A 128 -1.23 15.65 -1.17
C VAL A 128 -1.52 16.27 0.20
N GLY A 129 -2.74 16.74 0.39
CA GLY A 129 -3.15 17.39 1.62
C GLY A 129 -3.11 16.48 2.85
N ALA A 130 -2.89 17.09 4.01
CA ALA A 130 -2.85 16.39 5.27
C ALA A 130 -4.24 15.88 5.70
#